data_1d4f528ed37ffcc53d4c2bbd2208362e
#
_entry.id   1d4f528ed37ffcc53d4c2bbd2208362e
#
_cell.length_a   1.000
_cell.length_b   1.000
_cell.length_c   1.000
_cell.angle_alpha   90.00
_cell.angle_beta   90.00
_cell.angle_gamma   90.00
#
_symmetry.space_group_name_H-M   'P 1'
#
loop_
_entity.id
_entity.type
_entity.pdbx_description
1 polymer ?
#
loop_
_entity_poly.entity_id
_entity_poly.type
_entity_poly.pdbx_seq_one_letter_code
_entity_poly.pdbx_strand_id
1 'polypeptide(L)'
;MKILIFGMGNIGKSTVGELLARKIGYDFIDMDTKIKEKYGTMLGFQDEYNDQYERDELRAEMISSWIKENENVVIALSPIAYLDAYEDLFEDSDIICFDLTDRAENIWLN
;
A
#
# COMPACT_ATOMS: atom_id res chain seq x y z
N MET A 1 6.87 11.40 -7.97
CA MET A 1 6.46 10.04 -8.38
C MET A 1 5.94 9.27 -7.18
N LYS A 2 4.87 8.54 -7.34
CA LYS A 2 4.27 7.75 -6.28
C LYS A 2 4.35 6.28 -6.67
N ILE A 3 4.86 5.46 -5.78
CA ILE A 3 5.07 4.03 -6.03
C ILE A 3 4.20 3.23 -5.06
N LEU A 4 3.27 2.44 -5.61
CA LEU A 4 2.38 1.59 -4.80
C LEU A 4 2.83 0.14 -4.96
N ILE A 5 2.99 -0.56 -3.84
CA ILE A 5 3.40 -1.97 -3.83
C ILE A 5 2.24 -2.82 -3.33
N PHE A 6 1.76 -3.71 -4.20
CA PHE A 6 0.69 -4.65 -3.93
C PHE A 6 1.25 -6.05 -3.69
N GLY A 7 0.43 -6.93 -3.15
CA GLY A 7 0.77 -8.34 -3.00
C GLY A 7 0.22 -8.90 -1.70
N MET A 8 0.45 -10.18 -1.49
CA MET A 8 0.00 -10.87 -0.28
C MET A 8 0.85 -10.45 0.92
N GLY A 9 0.26 -10.50 2.13
CA GLY A 9 0.87 -9.95 3.33
C GLY A 9 2.23 -10.53 3.73
N ASN A 10 2.55 -11.74 3.32
CA ASN A 10 3.75 -12.45 3.77
C ASN A 10 4.88 -12.48 2.75
N ILE A 11 4.86 -11.61 1.74
CA ILE A 11 5.87 -11.62 0.67
C ILE A 11 6.93 -10.52 0.79
N GLY A 12 6.95 -9.80 1.92
CA GLY A 12 7.99 -8.81 2.19
C GLY A 12 7.77 -7.45 1.57
N LYS A 13 6.54 -7.04 1.33
CA LYS A 13 6.22 -5.71 0.77
C LYS A 13 6.84 -4.57 1.56
N SER A 14 6.72 -4.62 2.88
CA SER A 14 7.25 -3.54 3.74
C SER A 14 8.76 -3.48 3.67
N THR A 15 9.43 -4.64 3.67
CA THR A 15 10.89 -4.70 3.56
C THR A 15 11.37 -4.16 2.22
N VAL A 16 10.78 -4.62 1.13
CA VAL A 16 11.14 -4.17 -0.22
C VAL A 16 10.86 -2.69 -0.39
N GLY A 17 9.69 -2.24 0.06
CA GLY A 17 9.28 -0.83 -0.05
C GLY A 17 10.19 0.10 0.72
N GLU A 18 10.56 -0.26 1.94
CA GLU A 18 11.46 0.55 2.76
C GLU A 18 12.84 0.67 2.14
N LEU A 19 13.39 -0.44 1.65
CA LEU A 19 14.69 -0.44 1.00
C LEU A 19 14.68 0.37 -0.30
N LEU A 20 13.63 0.23 -1.09
CA LEU A 20 13.48 1.01 -2.32
C LEU A 20 13.42 2.51 -2.01
N ALA A 21 12.60 2.89 -1.03
CA ALA A 21 12.47 4.29 -0.64
C ALA A 21 13.80 4.89 -0.21
N ARG A 22 14.59 4.15 0.58
CA ARG A 22 15.91 4.60 1.01
C ARG A 22 16.85 4.80 -0.18
N LYS A 23 16.84 3.88 -1.14
CA LYS A 23 17.73 3.95 -2.30
C LYS A 23 17.46 5.16 -3.19
N ILE A 24 16.19 5.52 -3.35
CA ILE A 24 15.81 6.60 -4.25
C ILE A 24 15.50 7.92 -3.53
N GLY A 25 15.62 7.93 -2.20
CA GLY A 25 15.40 9.15 -1.40
C GLY A 25 13.94 9.55 -1.28
N TYR A 26 13.03 8.60 -1.27
CA TYR A 26 11.59 8.82 -1.15
C TYR A 26 11.13 8.54 0.29
N ASP A 27 10.00 9.13 0.67
CA ASP A 27 9.33 8.76 1.91
C ASP A 27 8.72 7.38 1.78
N PHE A 28 8.58 6.67 2.91
CA PHE A 28 7.97 5.35 2.94
C PHE A 28 6.77 5.33 3.88
N ILE A 29 5.66 4.75 3.41
CA ILE A 29 4.44 4.55 4.19
C ILE A 29 4.05 3.08 4.12
N ASP A 30 3.86 2.46 5.30
CA ASP A 30 3.30 1.12 5.42
C ASP A 30 1.83 1.24 5.81
N MET A 31 0.93 0.80 4.93
CA MET A 31 -0.51 0.93 5.15
C MET A 31 -0.98 0.20 6.40
N ASP A 32 -0.48 -1.02 6.66
CA ASP A 32 -0.88 -1.77 7.84
C ASP A 32 -0.51 -1.01 9.12
N THR A 33 0.66 -0.40 9.16
CA THR A 33 1.11 0.42 10.28
C THR A 33 0.17 1.61 10.49
N LYS A 34 -0.20 2.29 9.40
CA LYS A 34 -1.10 3.45 9.47
C LYS A 34 -2.49 3.07 9.95
N ILE A 35 -3.01 1.93 9.50
CA ILE A 35 -4.32 1.44 9.94
C ILE A 35 -4.28 1.11 11.44
N LYS A 36 -3.23 0.44 11.89
CA LYS A 36 -3.07 0.12 13.32
C LYS A 36 -2.96 1.37 14.18
N GLU A 37 -2.28 2.39 13.71
CA GLU A 37 -2.17 3.67 14.43
C GLU A 37 -3.54 4.34 14.61
N LYS A 38 -4.38 4.30 13.56
CA LYS A 38 -5.69 4.96 13.57
C LYS A 38 -6.75 4.17 14.32
N TYR A 39 -6.77 2.85 14.19
CA TYR A 39 -7.83 1.98 14.74
C TYR A 39 -7.36 1.11 15.89
N GLY A 40 -6.11 1.19 16.29
CA GLY A 40 -5.51 0.41 17.36
C GLY A 40 -5.04 -0.97 16.91
N THR A 41 -5.82 -1.69 16.13
CA THR A 41 -5.49 -3.01 15.58
C THR A 41 -6.14 -3.20 14.23
N MET A 42 -5.70 -4.21 13.47
CA MET A 42 -6.38 -4.59 12.22
C MET A 42 -7.78 -5.12 12.50
N LEU A 43 -7.97 -5.83 13.61
CA LEU A 43 -9.30 -6.30 14.03
C LEU A 43 -10.24 -5.13 14.34
N GLY A 44 -9.73 -4.08 14.97
CA GLY A 44 -10.51 -2.87 15.23
C GLY A 44 -11.03 -2.23 13.95
N PHE A 45 -10.19 -2.18 12.92
CA PHE A 45 -10.60 -1.69 11.61
C PHE A 45 -11.65 -2.59 10.97
N GLN A 46 -11.46 -3.91 11.02
CA GLN A 46 -12.40 -4.89 10.45
C GLN A 46 -13.73 -4.89 11.20
N ASP A 47 -13.71 -4.71 12.51
CA ASP A 47 -14.93 -4.65 13.32
C ASP A 47 -15.74 -3.40 13.04
N GLU A 48 -15.10 -2.27 12.80
CA GLU A 48 -15.76 -1.00 12.49
C GLU A 48 -16.35 -1.02 11.09
N TYR A 49 -15.67 -1.66 10.13
CA TYR A 49 -16.08 -1.73 8.73
C TYR A 49 -16.13 -3.19 8.30
N ASN A 50 -17.30 -3.81 8.41
CA ASN A 50 -17.49 -5.25 8.16
C ASN A 50 -17.48 -5.62 6.68
N ASP A 51 -17.81 -4.67 5.78
CA ASP A 51 -17.83 -4.92 4.35
C ASP A 51 -16.43 -4.77 3.77
N GLN A 52 -15.96 -5.82 3.10
CA GLN A 52 -14.63 -5.82 2.47
C GLN A 52 -14.50 -4.71 1.42
N TYR A 53 -15.54 -4.47 0.64
CA TYR A 53 -15.52 -3.40 -0.37
C TYR A 53 -15.39 -2.03 0.29
N GLU A 54 -16.13 -1.80 1.37
CA GLU A 54 -16.05 -0.56 2.12
C GLU A 54 -14.65 -0.33 2.69
N ARG A 55 -14.01 -1.38 3.20
CA ARG A 55 -12.63 -1.28 3.68
C ARG A 55 -11.66 -0.89 2.56
N ASP A 56 -11.84 -1.47 1.37
CA ASP A 56 -11.00 -1.12 0.21
C ASP A 56 -11.24 0.32 -0.24
N GLU A 57 -12.47 0.80 -0.23
CA GLU A 57 -12.76 2.21 -0.53
C GLU A 57 -12.06 3.15 0.45
N LEU A 58 -12.08 2.85 1.74
CA LEU A 58 -11.42 3.64 2.77
C LEU A 58 -9.90 3.63 2.60
N ARG A 59 -9.33 2.48 2.25
CA ARG A 59 -7.90 2.37 1.96
C ARG A 59 -7.52 3.23 0.75
N ALA A 60 -8.35 3.22 -0.30
CA ALA A 60 -8.11 4.05 -1.48
C ALA A 60 -8.14 5.55 -1.12
N GLU A 61 -9.06 5.96 -0.26
CA GLU A 61 -9.13 7.34 0.23
C GLU A 61 -7.88 7.71 1.03
N MET A 62 -7.39 6.82 1.87
CA MET A 62 -6.15 7.03 2.63
C MET A 62 -4.97 7.22 1.68
N ILE A 63 -4.85 6.36 0.67
CA ILE A 63 -3.78 6.46 -0.33
C ILE A 63 -3.86 7.79 -1.05
N SER A 64 -5.05 8.19 -1.47
CA SER A 64 -5.25 9.48 -2.16
C SER A 64 -4.78 10.65 -1.30
N SER A 65 -5.06 10.61 0.00
CA SER A 65 -4.60 11.63 0.94
C SER A 65 -3.07 11.65 1.03
N TRP A 66 -2.45 10.49 1.18
CA TRP A 66 -0.99 10.39 1.33
C TRP A 66 -0.25 10.86 0.08
N ILE A 67 -0.73 10.52 -1.11
CA ILE A 67 -0.08 10.96 -2.35
C ILE A 67 -0.23 12.45 -2.61
N LYS A 68 -1.26 13.08 -2.05
CA LYS A 68 -1.40 14.54 -2.10
C LYS A 68 -0.43 15.25 -1.16
N GLU A 69 -0.14 14.63 -0.02
CA GLU A 69 0.73 15.18 0.99
C GLU A 69 2.22 14.98 0.69
N ASN A 70 2.54 13.97 -0.12
CA ASN A 70 3.91 13.57 -0.42
C ASN A 70 4.16 13.56 -1.92
N GLU A 71 5.11 14.36 -2.37
CA GLU A 71 5.47 14.42 -3.78
C GLU A 71 6.12 13.12 -4.26
N ASN A 72 7.01 12.56 -3.45
CA ASN A 72 7.76 11.34 -3.77
C ASN A 72 7.61 10.35 -2.62
N VAL A 73 6.86 9.29 -2.84
CA VAL A 73 6.51 8.34 -1.77
C VAL A 73 6.42 6.91 -2.29
N VAL A 74 6.84 5.96 -1.44
CA VAL A 74 6.63 4.53 -1.65
C VAL A 74 5.63 4.06 -0.61
N ILE A 75 4.54 3.44 -1.03
CA ILE A 75 3.49 2.95 -0.15
C ILE A 75 3.35 1.44 -0.30
N ALA A 76 3.56 0.71 0.79
CA ALA A 76 3.30 -0.72 0.85
C ALA A 76 1.85 -0.93 1.27
N LEU A 77 1.06 -1.55 0.40
CA LEU A 77 -0.38 -1.70 0.60
C LEU A 77 -0.74 -2.99 1.31
N SER A 78 -1.84 -2.95 2.06
CA SER A 78 -2.48 -4.16 2.59
C SER A 78 -3.05 -4.99 1.44
N PRO A 79 -3.28 -6.31 1.64
CA PRO A 79 -3.93 -7.12 0.60
C PRO A 79 -5.27 -6.54 0.16
N ILE A 80 -5.51 -6.55 -1.14
CA ILE A 80 -6.68 -5.97 -1.78
C ILE A 80 -7.63 -7.10 -2.23
N ALA A 81 -8.93 -6.95 -1.96
CA ALA A 81 -9.96 -7.87 -2.45
C ALA A 81 -10.69 -7.31 -3.67
N TYR A 82 -10.95 -6.01 -3.70
CA TYR A 82 -11.72 -5.37 -4.77
C TYR A 82 -10.89 -4.28 -5.45
N LEU A 83 -10.32 -4.60 -6.61
CA LEU A 83 -9.50 -3.68 -7.38
C LEU A 83 -10.28 -2.45 -7.87
N ASP A 84 -11.57 -2.59 -8.08
CA ASP A 84 -12.43 -1.50 -8.56
C ASP A 84 -12.39 -0.28 -7.64
N ALA A 85 -12.21 -0.48 -6.35
CA ALA A 85 -12.13 0.62 -5.38
C ALA A 85 -10.90 1.50 -5.59
N TYR A 86 -9.87 0.99 -6.29
CA TYR A 86 -8.60 1.69 -6.53
C TYR A 86 -8.44 2.16 -7.98
N GLU A 87 -9.49 2.02 -8.79
CA GLU A 87 -9.42 2.28 -10.24
C GLU A 87 -8.88 3.66 -10.57
N ASP A 88 -9.36 4.70 -9.87
CA ASP A 88 -8.91 6.06 -10.10
C ASP A 88 -7.41 6.25 -9.83
N LEU A 89 -6.89 5.50 -8.86
CA LEU A 89 -5.46 5.56 -8.54
C LEU A 89 -4.62 4.93 -9.65
N PHE A 90 -5.11 3.85 -10.26
CA PHE A 90 -4.38 3.16 -11.31
C PHE A 90 -4.31 3.93 -12.62
N GLU A 91 -5.22 4.87 -12.82
CA GLU A 91 -5.27 5.69 -14.02
C GLU A 91 -4.33 6.91 -13.95
N ASP A 92 -3.82 7.25 -12.78
CA ASP A 92 -2.91 8.38 -12.61
C ASP A 92 -1.53 8.04 -13.16
N SER A 93 -1.06 8.83 -14.14
CA SER A 93 0.23 8.59 -14.80
C SER A 93 1.45 8.84 -13.90
N ASP A 94 1.28 9.54 -12.77
CA ASP A 94 2.35 9.77 -11.80
C ASP A 94 2.47 8.63 -10.79
N ILE A 95 1.62 7.63 -10.88
CA ILE A 95 1.60 6.48 -9.98
C ILE A 95 2.14 5.25 -10.71
N ILE A 96 3.13 4.60 -10.11
CA ILE A 96 3.67 3.33 -10.59
C ILE A 96 3.24 2.23 -9.63
N CYS A 97 2.67 1.16 -10.15
CA CYS A 97 2.20 0.03 -9.34
C CYS A 97 3.09 -1.18 -9.56
N PHE A 98 3.56 -1.78 -8.46
CA PHE A 98 4.29 -3.04 -8.48
C PHE A 98 3.48 -4.11 -7.77
N ASP A 99 3.33 -5.25 -8.39
CA ASP A 99 2.67 -6.41 -7.79
C ASP A 99 3.73 -7.44 -7.42
N LEU A 100 3.97 -7.62 -6.11
CA LEU A 100 4.89 -8.63 -5.62
C LEU A 100 4.16 -9.96 -5.49
N THR A 101 4.38 -10.84 -6.46
CA THR A 101 3.76 -12.17 -6.48
C THR A 101 4.73 -13.27 -6.10
N ASP A 102 5.99 -12.92 -5.89
CA ASP A 102 7.05 -13.87 -5.58
C ASP A 102 7.62 -13.59 -4.18
N ARG A 103 8.45 -14.52 -3.68
CA ARG A 103 9.12 -14.32 -2.40
C ARG A 103 10.16 -13.21 -2.50
N ALA A 104 10.39 -12.54 -1.37
CA ALA A 104 11.35 -11.43 -1.33
C ALA A 104 12.74 -11.83 -1.80
N GLU A 105 13.23 -13.03 -1.42
CA GLU A 105 14.54 -13.51 -1.86
C GLU A 105 14.63 -13.70 -3.36
N ASN A 106 13.54 -14.10 -4.02
CA ASN A 106 13.51 -14.25 -5.47
C ASN A 106 13.52 -12.91 -6.19
N ILE A 107 12.86 -11.93 -5.60
CA ILE A 107 12.82 -10.57 -6.14
C ILE A 107 14.21 -9.93 -6.12
N TRP A 108 14.97 -10.16 -5.04
CA TRP A 108 16.33 -9.61 -4.91
C TRP A 108 17.31 -10.21 -5.89
N LEU A 109 17.10 -11.46 -6.31
CA LEU A 109 17.99 -12.14 -7.26
C LEU A 109 17.74 -11.72 -8.71
N ASN A 110 16.62 -11.14 -8.97
CA ASN A 110 16.27 -10.67 -10.31
C ASN A 110 16.67 -9.21 -10.51
#